data_6de2ebb40160def4520232adc60cc885
#
_entry.id   6de2ebb40160def4520232adc60cc885
#
_cell.length_a   1.000
_cell.length_b   1.000
_cell.length_c   1.000
_cell.angle_alpha   90.00
_cell.angle_beta   90.00
_cell.angle_gamma   90.00
#
_symmetry.space_group_name_H-M   'P 1'
#
loop_
_entity.id
_entity.type
_entity.pdbx_description
1 polymer ?
#
loop_
_entity_poly.entity_id
_entity_poly.type
_entity_poly.pdbx_seq_one_letter_code
_entity_poly.pdbx_strand_id
1 'polypeptide(L)'
;ELADAYRKCMDKITFTEEDGKEQAEQVLEDLGIDGMGLVDSDRTVWFPNGACSERNGLGLGSDALWQGDLDRGLPGYLYCFSKSVEGITSVPDGVVAEETVDSYVPPFQVETISILITEEGIKYFKWDGISEEVCTVTENTKLLPFEKIQAKLTDQIFYWYSGKGQSANDTTALEYDVVNAKLQYTYTTAYQEPKHAWLVPAWIFTVRESIGGNSLQELSYVINAYDGSVIGEAY
;
A
#
# COMPACT_ATOMS: atom_id res chain seq x y z
N GLU A 1 -2.46 12.28 26.60
CA GLU A 1 -3.86 12.80 26.61
C GLU A 1 -4.59 12.54 25.28
N LEU A 2 -4.07 13.00 24.12
CA LEU A 2 -4.73 12.78 22.82
C LEU A 2 -4.80 11.28 22.46
N ALA A 3 -3.72 10.53 22.62
CA ALA A 3 -3.67 9.08 22.39
C ALA A 3 -4.65 8.31 23.31
N ASP A 4 -4.86 8.76 24.53
CA ASP A 4 -5.81 8.14 25.45
C ASP A 4 -7.26 8.47 25.08
N ALA A 5 -7.52 9.68 24.61
CA ALA A 5 -8.83 10.08 24.08
C ALA A 5 -9.18 9.30 22.81
N TYR A 6 -8.21 9.15 21.89
CA TYR A 6 -8.36 8.34 20.68
C TYR A 6 -8.66 6.86 21.03
N ARG A 7 -7.89 6.26 21.94
CA ARG A 7 -8.14 4.88 22.41
C ARG A 7 -9.54 4.72 22.98
N LYS A 8 -9.98 5.63 23.84
CA LYS A 8 -11.34 5.64 24.40
C LYS A 8 -12.42 5.78 23.34
N CYS A 9 -12.15 6.51 22.26
CA CYS A 9 -13.04 6.60 21.12
C CYS A 9 -13.15 5.26 20.39
N MET A 10 -12.01 4.59 20.15
CA MET A 10 -11.96 3.27 19.51
C MET A 10 -12.65 2.18 20.35
N ASP A 11 -12.61 2.28 21.68
CA ASP A 11 -13.27 1.32 22.58
C ASP A 11 -14.80 1.38 22.49
N LYS A 12 -15.36 2.37 21.78
CA LYS A 12 -16.82 2.47 21.54
C LYS A 12 -17.30 1.61 20.37
N ILE A 13 -16.40 1.01 19.58
CA ILE A 13 -16.79 0.12 18.47
C ILE A 13 -17.45 -1.14 19.06
N THR A 14 -18.67 -1.43 18.66
CA THR A 14 -19.46 -2.57 19.17
C THR A 14 -19.55 -3.75 18.20
N PHE A 15 -19.16 -3.56 16.95
CA PHE A 15 -19.11 -4.60 15.91
C PHE A 15 -17.67 -5.07 15.66
N THR A 16 -17.51 -6.27 15.13
CA THR A 16 -16.18 -6.82 14.82
C THR A 16 -15.66 -6.29 13.47
N GLU A 17 -14.35 -6.38 13.27
CA GLU A 17 -13.72 -6.07 11.99
C GLU A 17 -14.31 -6.93 10.86
N GLU A 18 -14.60 -8.22 11.12
CA GLU A 18 -15.18 -9.11 10.12
C GLU A 18 -16.62 -8.71 9.76
N ASP A 19 -17.46 -8.33 10.76
CA ASP A 19 -18.82 -7.83 10.49
C ASP A 19 -18.80 -6.58 9.61
N GLY A 20 -17.86 -5.68 9.85
CA GLY A 20 -17.69 -4.48 9.03
C GLY A 20 -17.15 -4.77 7.64
N LYS A 21 -16.27 -5.76 7.51
CA LYS A 21 -15.75 -6.23 6.21
C LYS A 21 -16.89 -6.82 5.37
N GLU A 22 -17.73 -7.69 5.94
CA GLU A 22 -18.89 -8.24 5.24
C GLU A 22 -19.81 -7.13 4.72
N GLN A 23 -20.03 -6.07 5.51
CA GLN A 23 -20.82 -4.93 5.07
C GLN A 23 -20.13 -4.16 3.94
N ALA A 24 -18.81 -3.97 4.01
CA ALA A 24 -18.06 -3.28 2.95
C ALA A 24 -18.06 -4.09 1.64
N GLU A 25 -17.90 -5.41 1.70
CA GLU A 25 -17.99 -6.31 0.54
C GLU A 25 -19.41 -6.31 -0.06
N GLN A 26 -20.45 -6.28 0.77
CA GLN A 26 -21.83 -6.17 0.30
C GLN A 26 -22.08 -4.86 -0.47
N VAL A 27 -21.44 -3.75 -0.04
CA VAL A 27 -21.52 -2.47 -0.77
C VAL A 27 -20.95 -2.60 -2.17
N LEU A 28 -19.81 -3.28 -2.32
CA LEU A 28 -19.20 -3.51 -3.64
C LEU A 28 -20.13 -4.35 -4.53
N GLU A 29 -20.71 -5.42 -3.97
CA GLU A 29 -21.66 -6.28 -4.69
C GLU A 29 -22.91 -5.50 -5.12
N ASP A 30 -23.52 -4.72 -4.22
CA ASP A 30 -24.72 -3.90 -4.50
C ASP A 30 -24.46 -2.85 -5.58
N LEU A 31 -23.23 -2.34 -5.69
CA LEU A 31 -22.81 -1.41 -6.72
C LEU A 31 -22.38 -2.10 -8.03
N GLY A 32 -22.32 -3.44 -8.05
CA GLY A 32 -21.85 -4.20 -9.20
C GLY A 32 -20.35 -4.02 -9.47
N ILE A 33 -19.55 -3.79 -8.42
CA ILE A 33 -18.12 -3.60 -8.53
C ILE A 33 -17.42 -4.95 -8.32
N ASP A 34 -16.92 -5.52 -9.39
CA ASP A 34 -16.26 -6.83 -9.40
C ASP A 34 -14.74 -6.70 -9.46
N GLY A 35 -14.04 -7.79 -9.10
CA GLY A 35 -12.59 -7.89 -9.26
C GLY A 35 -11.79 -7.04 -8.28
N MET A 36 -12.37 -6.66 -7.15
CA MET A 36 -11.68 -5.99 -6.05
C MET A 36 -11.46 -6.98 -4.91
N GLY A 37 -10.32 -6.87 -4.25
CA GLY A 37 -9.99 -7.67 -3.07
C GLY A 37 -9.55 -6.79 -1.92
N LEU A 38 -9.85 -7.21 -0.68
CA LEU A 38 -9.40 -6.50 0.51
C LEU A 38 -7.88 -6.57 0.62
N VAL A 39 -7.26 -5.40 0.74
CA VAL A 39 -5.82 -5.25 0.96
C VAL A 39 -5.52 -5.10 2.43
N ASP A 40 -6.31 -4.25 3.08
CA ASP A 40 -6.07 -3.86 4.47
C ASP A 40 -7.32 -3.27 5.13
N SER A 41 -7.32 -3.28 6.46
CA SER A 41 -8.32 -2.65 7.28
C SER A 41 -7.69 -1.99 8.50
N ASP A 42 -8.13 -0.79 8.81
CA ASP A 42 -7.66 -0.02 9.95
C ASP A 42 -8.81 0.54 10.77
N ARG A 43 -8.61 0.63 12.08
CA ARG A 43 -9.52 1.38 12.96
C ARG A 43 -9.34 2.86 12.74
N THR A 44 -10.43 3.57 12.55
CA THR A 44 -10.40 5.01 12.30
C THR A 44 -11.60 5.71 12.90
N VAL A 45 -11.59 7.04 12.91
CA VAL A 45 -12.70 7.89 13.36
C VAL A 45 -13.18 8.73 12.21
N TRP A 46 -14.48 8.71 11.98
CA TRP A 46 -15.13 9.67 11.11
C TRP A 46 -15.61 10.88 11.90
N PHE A 47 -15.40 12.09 11.36
CA PHE A 47 -15.87 13.33 11.95
C PHE A 47 -17.01 13.93 11.14
N PRO A 48 -17.96 14.63 11.78
CA PRO A 48 -19.12 15.22 11.09
C PRO A 48 -18.78 16.24 10.01
N ASN A 49 -17.55 16.76 9.97
CA ASN A 49 -17.04 17.63 8.90
C ASN A 49 -16.55 16.86 7.66
N GLY A 50 -16.73 15.53 7.65
CA GLY A 50 -16.29 14.66 6.56
C GLY A 50 -14.80 14.29 6.58
N ALA A 51 -14.05 14.67 7.63
CA ALA A 51 -12.67 14.23 7.77
C ALA A 51 -12.63 12.77 8.24
N CYS A 52 -11.83 11.97 7.58
CA CYS A 52 -11.47 10.61 7.97
C CYS A 52 -9.98 10.61 8.27
N SER A 53 -9.53 9.92 9.32
CA SER A 53 -8.10 9.74 9.52
C SER A 53 -7.62 8.70 8.52
N GLU A 54 -7.00 9.14 7.43
CA GLU A 54 -6.38 8.24 6.48
C GLU A 54 -5.14 7.57 7.09
N ARG A 55 -4.79 6.41 6.54
CA ARG A 55 -3.85 5.38 6.96
C ARG A 55 -2.47 5.82 7.44
N ASN A 56 -2.00 6.99 7.11
CA ASN A 56 -0.66 7.46 7.47
C ASN A 56 -0.66 8.32 8.73
N GLY A 57 -1.20 7.74 9.81
CA GLY A 57 -1.13 8.36 11.12
C GLY A 57 -1.67 9.77 11.09
N LEU A 58 -2.95 9.94 11.38
CA LEU A 58 -3.54 11.26 11.58
C LEU A 58 -3.16 12.26 10.49
N GLY A 59 -3.56 12.01 9.24
CA GLY A 59 -3.47 12.99 8.15
C GLY A 59 -4.29 14.26 8.36
N LEU A 60 -4.81 14.40 9.54
CA LEU A 60 -5.24 15.67 10.10
C LEU A 60 -3.98 16.43 10.44
N GLY A 61 -3.66 17.45 9.66
CA GLY A 61 -2.62 18.39 10.05
C GLY A 61 -2.72 18.64 11.56
N SER A 62 -1.62 18.71 12.23
CA SER A 62 -1.48 18.74 13.70
C SER A 62 -2.40 19.72 14.44
N ASP A 63 -3.12 20.55 13.71
CA ASP A 63 -4.01 21.59 14.20
C ASP A 63 -5.49 21.19 14.29
N ALA A 64 -5.88 19.99 13.81
CA ALA A 64 -7.30 19.65 13.61
C ALA A 64 -7.91 18.72 14.68
N LEU A 65 -7.13 18.05 15.50
CA LEU A 65 -7.64 17.16 16.54
C LEU A 65 -7.59 17.82 17.92
N TRP A 66 -8.65 18.53 18.24
CA TRP A 66 -8.95 18.89 19.63
C TRP A 66 -9.62 17.71 20.32
N GLN A 67 -9.31 17.54 21.61
CA GLN A 67 -9.91 16.48 22.44
C GLN A 67 -11.45 16.48 22.38
N GLY A 68 -12.08 17.65 22.17
CA GLY A 68 -13.51 17.81 22.01
C GLY A 68 -14.09 17.31 20.69
N ASP A 69 -13.25 17.12 19.66
CA ASP A 69 -13.69 16.59 18.37
C ASP A 69 -13.80 15.05 18.42
N LEU A 70 -12.95 14.38 19.22
CA LEU A 70 -13.02 12.95 19.44
C LEU A 70 -14.29 12.49 20.15
N ASP A 71 -14.89 13.36 20.98
CA ASP A 71 -16.18 13.06 21.62
C ASP A 71 -17.35 13.02 20.63
N ARG A 72 -17.22 13.68 19.49
CA ARG A 72 -18.20 13.72 18.39
C ARG A 72 -17.86 12.77 17.26
N GLY A 73 -16.69 12.18 17.29
CA GLY A 73 -16.23 11.25 16.28
C GLY A 73 -16.99 9.93 16.35
N LEU A 74 -17.29 9.36 15.19
CA LEU A 74 -17.84 8.01 15.06
C LEU A 74 -16.70 7.06 14.71
N PRO A 75 -16.30 6.18 15.63
CA PRO A 75 -15.27 5.19 15.37
C PRO A 75 -15.80 4.06 14.50
N GLY A 76 -14.92 3.45 13.73
CA GLY A 76 -15.24 2.36 12.85
C GLY A 76 -14.01 1.73 12.23
N TYR A 77 -14.21 0.98 11.16
CA TYR A 77 -13.15 0.38 10.37
C TYR A 77 -13.14 0.93 8.96
N LEU A 78 -11.97 1.34 8.51
CA LEU A 78 -11.71 1.72 7.14
C LEU A 78 -11.17 0.49 6.40
N TYR A 79 -11.86 0.07 5.36
CA TYR A 79 -11.48 -1.03 4.49
C TYR A 79 -10.93 -0.48 3.18
N CYS A 80 -9.75 -0.95 2.80
CA CYS A 80 -9.11 -0.60 1.55
C CYS A 80 -9.09 -1.80 0.61
N PHE A 81 -9.68 -1.63 -0.57
CA PHE A 81 -9.74 -2.64 -1.63
C PHE A 81 -8.89 -2.19 -2.81
N SER A 82 -8.30 -3.14 -3.51
CA SER A 82 -7.58 -2.92 -4.75
C SER A 82 -7.88 -4.04 -5.75
N LYS A 83 -7.47 -3.87 -7.01
CA LYS A 83 -7.70 -4.86 -8.06
C LYS A 83 -7.20 -6.24 -7.64
N SER A 84 -8.03 -7.24 -7.85
CA SER A 84 -7.71 -8.63 -7.53
C SER A 84 -7.83 -9.49 -8.80
N VAL A 85 -6.80 -10.30 -9.05
CA VAL A 85 -6.78 -11.27 -10.14
C VAL A 85 -6.57 -12.65 -9.55
N GLU A 86 -7.50 -13.57 -9.78
CA GLU A 86 -7.48 -14.94 -9.25
C GLU A 86 -7.28 -15.00 -7.71
N GLY A 87 -7.84 -14.03 -6.98
CA GLY A 87 -7.76 -13.94 -5.52
C GLY A 87 -6.46 -13.34 -4.98
N ILE A 88 -5.57 -12.87 -5.85
CA ILE A 88 -4.36 -12.15 -5.48
C ILE A 88 -4.59 -10.66 -5.70
N THR A 89 -4.55 -9.87 -4.62
CA THR A 89 -4.75 -8.42 -4.68
C THR A 89 -3.52 -7.69 -5.19
N SER A 90 -3.73 -6.56 -5.87
CA SER A 90 -2.64 -5.65 -6.24
C SER A 90 -2.26 -4.75 -5.06
N VAL A 91 -1.04 -4.22 -5.12
CA VAL A 91 -0.56 -3.24 -4.13
C VAL A 91 -1.24 -1.91 -4.37
N PRO A 92 -1.88 -1.30 -3.36
CA PRO A 92 -2.57 -0.02 -3.52
C PRO A 92 -1.60 1.15 -3.76
N ASP A 93 -0.36 1.04 -3.26
CA ASP A 93 0.69 2.03 -3.41
C ASP A 93 1.61 1.71 -4.61
N GLY A 94 1.02 1.22 -5.70
CA GLY A 94 1.77 0.81 -6.89
C GLY A 94 2.73 1.90 -7.36
N VAL A 95 3.90 1.46 -7.81
CA VAL A 95 4.95 2.34 -8.30
C VAL A 95 4.43 3.19 -9.45
N VAL A 96 4.43 4.42 -9.18
CA VAL A 96 3.95 5.44 -10.09
C VAL A 96 5.09 5.97 -10.94
N ALA A 97 4.74 6.33 -12.17
CA ALA A 97 5.58 6.81 -13.23
C ALA A 97 6.80 7.63 -12.80
N GLU A 98 7.94 7.38 -13.44
CA GLU A 98 9.11 8.25 -13.37
C GLU A 98 8.71 9.72 -13.62
N GLU A 99 9.03 10.61 -12.69
CA GLU A 99 9.03 12.05 -12.92
C GLU A 99 10.07 12.35 -13.98
N THR A 100 9.62 12.62 -15.19
CA THR A 100 10.52 13.22 -16.20
C THR A 100 10.57 14.72 -15.97
N VAL A 101 11.78 15.25 -15.90
CA VAL A 101 12.09 16.66 -15.55
C VAL A 101 11.41 17.69 -16.46
N ASP A 102 10.90 17.30 -17.62
CA ASP A 102 10.41 18.20 -18.66
C ASP A 102 8.91 18.13 -18.97
N SER A 103 8.14 17.24 -18.34
CA SER A 103 6.68 17.21 -18.52
C SER A 103 5.99 16.66 -17.28
N TYR A 104 5.07 17.43 -16.74
CA TYR A 104 4.12 16.91 -15.75
C TYR A 104 3.19 15.93 -16.45
N VAL A 105 3.51 14.67 -16.30
CA VAL A 105 2.61 13.59 -16.69
C VAL A 105 1.96 13.13 -15.40
N PRO A 106 0.62 13.25 -15.26
CA PRO A 106 -0.06 12.71 -14.10
C PRO A 106 0.26 11.21 -14.02
N PRO A 107 0.73 10.74 -12.86
CA PRO A 107 1.02 9.34 -12.65
C PRO A 107 -0.23 8.50 -12.89
N PHE A 108 -0.06 7.27 -13.36
CA PHE A 108 -1.15 6.31 -13.38
C PHE A 108 -1.64 6.11 -11.96
N GLN A 109 -2.92 6.38 -11.73
CA GLN A 109 -3.51 6.21 -10.42
C GLN A 109 -4.00 4.77 -10.28
N VAL A 110 -3.48 4.07 -9.27
CA VAL A 110 -3.90 2.71 -8.96
C VAL A 110 -5.35 2.71 -8.54
N GLU A 111 -6.12 1.74 -9.05
CA GLU A 111 -7.52 1.59 -8.69
C GLU A 111 -7.65 1.11 -7.25
N THR A 112 -8.27 1.96 -6.42
CA THR A 112 -8.51 1.66 -5.01
C THR A 112 -9.89 2.11 -4.59
N ILE A 113 -10.50 1.35 -3.67
CA ILE A 113 -11.75 1.71 -3.03
C ILE A 113 -11.54 1.74 -1.54
N SER A 114 -11.95 2.83 -0.90
CA SER A 114 -11.91 2.98 0.54
C SER A 114 -13.33 3.12 1.08
N ILE A 115 -13.69 2.27 2.04
CA ILE A 115 -15.03 2.25 2.66
C ILE A 115 -14.89 2.32 4.17
N LEU A 116 -15.49 3.32 4.79
CA LEU A 116 -15.54 3.42 6.25
C LEU A 116 -16.92 2.98 6.76
N ILE A 117 -16.92 1.94 7.57
CA ILE A 117 -18.09 1.41 8.26
C ILE A 117 -18.03 1.82 9.73
N THR A 118 -19.13 2.38 10.22
CA THR A 118 -19.35 2.71 11.63
C THR A 118 -20.63 2.06 12.12
N GLU A 119 -20.95 2.17 13.41
CA GLU A 119 -22.25 1.71 13.94
C GLU A 119 -23.48 2.36 13.26
N GLU A 120 -23.30 3.55 12.70
CA GLU A 120 -24.35 4.23 11.96
C GLU A 120 -24.34 3.89 10.46
N GLY A 121 -23.58 2.87 10.02
CA GLY A 121 -23.42 2.45 8.66
C GLY A 121 -22.26 3.12 7.94
N ILE A 122 -22.34 3.21 6.61
CA ILE A 122 -21.30 3.76 5.75
C ILE A 122 -21.18 5.27 5.96
N LYS A 123 -19.99 5.76 6.29
CA LYS A 123 -19.70 7.19 6.45
C LYS A 123 -18.78 7.73 5.38
N TYR A 124 -18.03 6.87 4.72
CA TYR A 124 -17.09 7.28 3.68
C TYR A 124 -17.03 6.20 2.60
N PHE A 125 -17.05 6.63 1.36
CA PHE A 125 -16.83 5.82 0.19
C PHE A 125 -16.00 6.65 -0.80
N LYS A 126 -14.88 6.12 -1.21
CA LYS A 126 -14.02 6.76 -2.20
C LYS A 126 -13.55 5.71 -3.19
N TRP A 127 -13.65 6.00 -4.47
CA TRP A 127 -13.16 5.17 -5.56
C TRP A 127 -12.22 6.00 -6.41
N ASP A 128 -10.97 5.71 -6.35
CA ASP A 128 -9.90 6.37 -7.08
C ASP A 128 -9.36 5.49 -8.20
N GLY A 129 -8.80 6.10 -9.23
CA GLY A 129 -8.05 5.41 -10.27
C GLY A 129 -8.87 4.41 -11.07
N ILE A 130 -10.17 4.68 -11.29
CA ILE A 130 -11.04 3.79 -12.07
C ILE A 130 -10.37 3.44 -13.39
N SER A 131 -10.15 2.16 -13.62
CA SER A 131 -9.41 1.63 -14.77
C SER A 131 -10.21 0.57 -15.52
N GLU A 132 -9.97 0.48 -16.82
CA GLU A 132 -10.55 -0.53 -17.69
C GLU A 132 -9.46 -1.49 -18.15
N GLU A 133 -9.73 -2.80 -18.08
CA GLU A 133 -8.87 -3.82 -18.66
C GLU A 133 -9.03 -3.81 -20.19
N VAL A 134 -7.96 -3.44 -20.88
CA VAL A 134 -7.96 -3.36 -22.36
C VAL A 134 -7.66 -4.72 -22.99
N CYS A 135 -6.72 -5.46 -22.44
CA CYS A 135 -6.36 -6.81 -22.88
C CYS A 135 -5.48 -7.55 -21.88
N THR A 136 -5.54 -8.87 -21.93
CA THR A 136 -4.58 -9.76 -21.27
C THR A 136 -3.43 -10.04 -22.23
N VAL A 137 -2.22 -9.62 -21.88
CA VAL A 137 -1.04 -9.73 -22.76
C VAL A 137 -0.48 -11.15 -22.77
N THR A 138 -0.51 -11.83 -21.63
CA THR A 138 0.03 -13.17 -21.48
C THR A 138 -0.79 -13.98 -20.48
N GLU A 139 -1.27 -15.12 -20.92
CA GLU A 139 -1.95 -16.08 -20.05
C GLU A 139 -0.99 -17.18 -19.60
N ASN A 140 -1.19 -17.72 -18.40
CA ASN A 140 -0.45 -18.87 -17.85
C ASN A 140 1.07 -18.70 -17.89
N THR A 141 1.56 -17.53 -17.58
CA THR A 141 2.98 -17.21 -17.60
C THR A 141 3.73 -17.95 -16.50
N LYS A 142 4.81 -18.62 -16.86
CA LYS A 142 5.69 -19.28 -15.89
C LYS A 142 6.55 -18.23 -15.17
N LEU A 143 6.34 -18.08 -13.87
CA LEU A 143 7.17 -17.23 -13.02
C LEU A 143 8.60 -17.74 -12.91
N LEU A 144 9.54 -16.84 -12.66
CA LEU A 144 10.91 -17.22 -12.32
C LEU A 144 10.96 -18.01 -11.00
N PRO A 145 11.87 -18.98 -10.89
CA PRO A 145 12.14 -19.62 -9.60
C PRO A 145 12.54 -18.58 -8.54
N PHE A 146 12.05 -18.78 -7.31
CA PHE A 146 12.26 -17.83 -6.22
C PHE A 146 13.75 -17.54 -5.94
N GLU A 147 14.63 -18.55 -6.11
CA GLU A 147 16.08 -18.38 -5.97
C GLU A 147 16.67 -17.36 -6.95
N LYS A 148 16.10 -17.26 -8.16
CA LYS A 148 16.51 -16.21 -9.12
C LYS A 148 16.04 -14.82 -8.69
N ILE A 149 14.86 -14.74 -8.12
CA ILE A 149 14.33 -13.49 -7.56
C ILE A 149 15.17 -13.02 -6.37
N GLN A 150 15.54 -13.94 -5.47
CA GLN A 150 16.44 -13.63 -4.34
C GLN A 150 17.81 -13.11 -4.82
N ALA A 151 18.38 -13.73 -5.87
CA ALA A 151 19.63 -13.24 -6.44
C ALA A 151 19.49 -11.81 -6.97
N LYS A 152 18.36 -11.49 -7.63
CA LYS A 152 18.07 -10.13 -8.12
C LYS A 152 17.94 -9.12 -6.98
N LEU A 153 17.26 -9.49 -5.89
CA LEU A 153 17.17 -8.64 -4.69
C LEU A 153 18.58 -8.35 -4.13
N THR A 154 19.40 -9.39 -4.01
CA THR A 154 20.78 -9.24 -3.51
C THR A 154 21.61 -8.31 -4.41
N ASP A 155 21.54 -8.49 -5.73
CA ASP A 155 22.22 -7.64 -6.71
C ASP A 155 21.75 -6.18 -6.59
N GLN A 156 20.44 -5.95 -6.37
CA GLN A 156 19.87 -4.63 -6.24
C GLN A 156 20.33 -3.92 -4.95
N ILE A 157 20.27 -4.61 -3.81
CA ILE A 157 20.78 -4.07 -2.55
C ILE A 157 22.27 -3.73 -2.69
N PHE A 158 23.05 -4.62 -3.28
CA PHE A 158 24.49 -4.38 -3.49
C PHE A 158 24.74 -3.18 -4.43
N TYR A 159 23.98 -3.05 -5.50
CA TYR A 159 24.11 -1.92 -6.45
C TYR A 159 23.88 -0.57 -5.76
N TRP A 160 22.83 -0.46 -4.97
CA TRP A 160 22.47 0.80 -4.31
C TRP A 160 23.45 1.20 -3.19
N TYR A 161 24.02 0.23 -2.50
CA TYR A 161 24.83 0.51 -1.31
C TYR A 161 26.33 0.38 -1.54
N SER A 162 26.77 -0.25 -2.60
CA SER A 162 28.21 -0.33 -2.95
C SER A 162 28.84 1.03 -3.25
N GLY A 163 28.04 2.03 -3.68
CA GLY A 163 28.48 3.37 -3.96
C GLY A 163 28.33 4.39 -2.84
N LYS A 164 27.56 4.06 -1.78
CA LYS A 164 27.41 4.92 -0.59
C LYS A 164 28.61 4.68 0.31
N GLY A 165 29.72 5.40 0.02
CA GLY A 165 30.99 5.25 0.65
C GLY A 165 30.90 5.24 2.17
N GLN A 166 31.18 4.11 2.74
CA GLN A 166 31.65 4.06 4.13
C GLN A 166 32.86 4.98 4.21
N SER A 167 32.83 5.94 5.11
CA SER A 167 34.04 6.66 5.47
C SER A 167 35.08 5.63 5.81
N ALA A 168 36.30 5.76 5.27
CA ALA A 168 37.39 4.78 5.42
C ALA A 168 37.73 4.42 6.88
N ASN A 169 37.08 5.06 7.84
CA ASN A 169 37.24 4.85 9.29
C ASN A 169 36.01 4.20 9.95
N ASP A 170 34.91 3.94 9.23
CA ASP A 170 33.72 3.32 9.81
C ASP A 170 33.75 1.81 9.55
N THR A 171 34.08 1.04 10.60
CA THR A 171 34.16 -0.43 10.55
C THR A 171 32.82 -1.10 10.83
N THR A 172 31.76 -0.32 11.02
CA THR A 172 30.44 -0.87 11.34
C THR A 172 29.75 -1.28 10.05
N ALA A 173 29.55 -2.58 9.88
CA ALA A 173 28.87 -3.13 8.71
C ALA A 173 27.37 -2.81 8.76
N LEU A 174 26.82 -2.43 7.61
CA LEU A 174 25.37 -2.41 7.39
C LEU A 174 24.90 -3.85 7.19
N GLU A 175 23.81 -4.19 7.85
CA GLU A 175 23.15 -5.48 7.76
C GLU A 175 21.76 -5.28 7.12
N TYR A 176 21.38 -6.20 6.22
CA TYR A 176 20.11 -6.18 5.50
C TYR A 176 19.38 -7.50 5.72
N ASP A 177 18.26 -7.43 6.45
CA ASP A 177 17.41 -8.57 6.74
C ASP A 177 16.12 -8.50 5.97
N VAL A 178 15.80 -9.55 5.20
CA VAL A 178 14.48 -9.68 4.59
C VAL A 178 13.49 -10.08 5.67
N VAL A 179 12.63 -9.16 6.08
CA VAL A 179 11.64 -9.39 7.14
C VAL A 179 10.29 -9.84 6.60
N ASN A 180 10.00 -9.56 5.32
CA ASN A 180 8.80 -10.01 4.65
C ASN A 180 9.04 -10.22 3.15
N ALA A 181 8.33 -11.19 2.56
CA ALA A 181 8.30 -11.42 1.12
C ALA A 181 6.90 -11.89 0.71
N LYS A 182 6.26 -11.17 -0.21
CA LYS A 182 4.91 -11.50 -0.70
C LYS A 182 4.90 -11.49 -2.22
N LEU A 183 4.20 -12.45 -2.83
CA LEU A 183 3.84 -12.41 -4.24
C LEU A 183 2.50 -11.70 -4.38
N GLN A 184 2.48 -10.59 -5.10
CA GLN A 184 1.28 -9.79 -5.35
C GLN A 184 1.30 -9.26 -6.77
N TYR A 185 0.19 -8.70 -7.22
CA TYR A 185 0.19 -7.90 -8.43
C TYR A 185 0.62 -6.46 -8.12
N THR A 186 1.31 -5.84 -9.06
CA THR A 186 1.63 -4.40 -9.01
C THR A 186 1.48 -3.79 -10.39
N TYR A 187 1.30 -2.48 -10.43
CA TYR A 187 1.26 -1.75 -11.68
C TYR A 187 2.66 -1.27 -12.07
N THR A 188 2.95 -1.35 -13.35
CA THR A 188 4.12 -0.71 -13.96
C THR A 188 3.68 0.04 -15.19
N THR A 189 4.20 1.24 -15.39
CA THR A 189 3.86 2.09 -16.54
C THR A 189 4.86 1.87 -17.66
N ALA A 190 4.39 1.92 -18.91
CA ALA A 190 5.27 1.98 -20.05
C ALA A 190 5.87 3.39 -20.18
N TYR A 191 7.14 3.46 -20.57
CA TYR A 191 7.80 4.74 -20.84
C TYR A 191 6.98 5.57 -21.82
N GLN A 192 6.67 6.81 -21.48
CA GLN A 192 5.87 7.77 -22.27
C GLN A 192 4.38 7.40 -22.49
N GLU A 193 3.85 6.39 -21.81
CA GLU A 193 2.43 6.04 -21.88
C GLU A 193 1.73 6.16 -20.50
N PRO A 194 1.56 7.37 -19.98
CA PRO A 194 1.11 7.59 -18.60
C PRO A 194 -0.34 7.16 -18.33
N LYS A 195 -1.11 6.90 -19.39
CA LYS A 195 -2.52 6.47 -19.28
C LYS A 195 -2.69 4.96 -19.27
N HIS A 196 -1.62 4.22 -19.55
CA HIS A 196 -1.64 2.77 -19.60
C HIS A 196 -0.66 2.22 -18.56
N ALA A 197 -1.10 1.19 -17.86
CA ALA A 197 -0.25 0.45 -16.96
C ALA A 197 -0.41 -1.04 -17.22
N TRP A 198 0.65 -1.77 -16.94
CA TRP A 198 0.66 -3.22 -16.95
C TRP A 198 0.47 -3.71 -15.52
N LEU A 199 -0.52 -4.57 -15.30
CA LEU A 199 -0.67 -5.29 -14.05
C LEU A 199 0.19 -6.55 -14.14
N VAL A 200 1.25 -6.62 -13.36
CA VAL A 200 2.25 -7.69 -13.42
C VAL A 200 2.40 -8.39 -12.07
N PRO A 201 2.62 -9.72 -12.04
CA PRO A 201 2.97 -10.39 -10.79
C PRO A 201 4.36 -9.95 -10.35
N ALA A 202 4.51 -9.59 -9.09
CA ALA A 202 5.78 -9.14 -8.52
C ALA A 202 6.00 -9.69 -7.12
N TRP A 203 7.25 -9.92 -6.79
CA TRP A 203 7.69 -10.16 -5.42
C TRP A 203 7.95 -8.83 -4.74
N ILE A 204 7.29 -8.60 -3.62
CA ILE A 204 7.47 -7.43 -2.78
C ILE A 204 8.19 -7.85 -1.53
N PHE A 205 9.38 -7.29 -1.35
CA PHE A 205 10.23 -7.56 -0.20
C PHE A 205 10.25 -6.36 0.73
N THR A 206 10.07 -6.60 2.02
CA THR A 206 10.41 -5.63 3.06
C THR A 206 11.77 -6.01 3.62
N VAL A 207 12.73 -5.10 3.50
CA VAL A 207 14.12 -5.30 3.93
C VAL A 207 14.43 -4.32 5.04
N ARG A 208 14.82 -4.83 6.19
CA ARG A 208 15.27 -4.01 7.33
C ARG A 208 16.76 -3.75 7.20
N GLU A 209 17.12 -2.47 7.16
CA GLU A 209 18.49 -2.01 7.28
C GLU A 209 18.83 -1.79 8.76
N SER A 210 19.97 -2.30 9.19
CA SER A 210 20.46 -2.16 10.56
C SER A 210 21.97 -1.92 10.60
N ILE A 211 22.42 -1.32 11.72
CA ILE A 211 23.84 -1.10 12.00
C ILE A 211 24.13 -1.49 13.45
N GLY A 212 25.04 -2.43 13.66
CA GLY A 212 25.38 -2.91 15.01
C GLY A 212 24.16 -3.41 15.80
N GLY A 213 23.17 -4.00 15.12
CA GLY A 213 21.92 -4.52 15.71
C GLY A 213 20.85 -3.46 15.96
N ASN A 214 21.10 -2.19 15.62
CA ASN A 214 20.06 -1.14 15.70
C ASN A 214 19.40 -0.97 14.34
N SER A 215 18.07 -1.13 14.29
CA SER A 215 17.29 -0.88 13.08
C SER A 215 17.33 0.60 12.72
N LEU A 216 17.64 0.88 11.45
CA LEU A 216 17.67 2.22 10.88
C LEU A 216 16.37 2.53 10.16
N GLN A 217 15.99 1.64 9.21
CA GLN A 217 14.79 1.81 8.38
C GLN A 217 14.34 0.47 7.80
N GLU A 218 13.12 0.46 7.27
CA GLU A 218 12.62 -0.61 6.43
C GLU A 218 12.45 -0.08 5.00
N LEU A 219 12.94 -0.85 4.03
CA LEU A 219 12.94 -0.55 2.61
C LEU A 219 12.06 -1.56 1.89
N SER A 220 11.31 -1.10 0.90
CA SER A 220 10.52 -1.98 0.05
C SER A 220 11.16 -2.14 -1.32
N TYR A 221 11.32 -3.37 -1.79
CA TYR A 221 11.81 -3.70 -3.12
C TYR A 221 10.76 -4.46 -3.89
N VAL A 222 10.49 -4.05 -5.12
CA VAL A 222 9.50 -4.66 -5.99
C VAL A 222 10.18 -5.26 -7.21
N ILE A 223 10.12 -6.58 -7.35
CA ILE A 223 10.79 -7.32 -8.44
C ILE A 223 9.74 -8.09 -9.24
N ASN A 224 9.68 -7.84 -10.54
CA ASN A 224 8.80 -8.54 -11.46
C ASN A 224 9.06 -10.04 -11.38
N ALA A 225 8.03 -10.81 -11.07
CA ALA A 225 8.14 -12.25 -10.88
C ALA A 225 8.32 -13.01 -12.21
N TYR A 226 8.02 -12.38 -13.34
CA TYR A 226 8.13 -12.97 -14.66
C TYR A 226 9.55 -12.89 -15.23
N ASP A 227 10.18 -11.71 -15.21
CA ASP A 227 11.47 -11.48 -15.87
C ASP A 227 12.59 -11.06 -14.91
N GLY A 228 12.26 -10.76 -13.65
CA GLY A 228 13.22 -10.33 -12.63
C GLY A 228 13.65 -8.87 -12.77
N SER A 229 12.96 -8.07 -13.57
CA SER A 229 13.19 -6.63 -13.62
C SER A 229 12.79 -5.96 -12.31
N VAL A 230 13.50 -4.92 -11.93
CA VAL A 230 13.16 -4.09 -10.77
C VAL A 230 12.09 -3.09 -11.20
N ILE A 231 10.93 -3.12 -10.54
CA ILE A 231 9.80 -2.25 -10.89
C ILE A 231 9.92 -0.91 -10.18
N GLY A 232 10.51 -0.88 -9.01
CA GLY A 232 10.76 0.34 -8.27
C GLY A 232 11.21 0.07 -6.84
N GLU A 233 11.63 1.15 -6.19
CA GLU A 233 11.87 1.21 -4.76
C GLU A 233 10.76 2.06 -4.17
N ALA A 234 9.99 1.51 -3.25
CA ALA A 234 9.10 2.31 -2.42
C ALA A 234 9.93 2.80 -1.23
N TYR A 235 10.06 4.10 -1.10
CA TYR A 235 10.69 4.77 0.04
C TYR A 235 9.73 4.84 1.22
#